data_c5c278098634ff0b2de4d1030f0ee501
#
_entry.id   c5c278098634ff0b2de4d1030f0ee501
#
_cell.length_a   1.000
_cell.length_b   1.000
_cell.length_c   1.000
_cell.angle_alpha   90.00
_cell.angle_beta   90.00
_cell.angle_gamma   90.00
#
_symmetry.space_group_name_H-M   'P 1'
#
loop_
_entity.id
_entity.type
_entity.pdbx_description
1 polymer ?
#
loop_
_entity_poly.entity_id
_entity_poly.type
_entity_poly.pdbx_seq_one_letter_code
_entity_poly.pdbx_strand_id
1 'polypeptide(L)'
;MFVKRLAFVLLILAALSSLVGTAVAQSEPQQFVVVYVEFKPANARAGGDVLQQLEACGEDSAGVIRFDVLQQIDRPNFFALFEVWSNAQTFEDFQNSSETQAILTQLTPLLEAPLDQRPGNLLTGAVNPRSRHAQARQIFVITHVDVDPQFVPQAQPLLNTFVADSLNDPGVQTFALLSQTPTLNHFQLVETFEDPEAFDDHVSAQHTVDFRTATAPFLGAPYDERLYQFVSR
;
A
#
# COMPACT_ATOMS: atom_id res chain seq x y z
N MET A 1 -12.24 -58.21 72.59
CA MET A 1 -11.60 -56.89 72.60
C MET A 1 -11.34 -56.50 71.17
N PHE A 2 -12.30 -55.81 70.57
CA PHE A 2 -12.23 -55.38 69.13
C PHE A 2 -11.85 -53.93 69.00
N VAL A 3 -10.70 -53.67 68.41
CA VAL A 3 -10.25 -52.32 68.09
C VAL A 3 -10.73 -51.96 66.69
N LYS A 4 -11.66 -51.00 66.60
CA LYS A 4 -12.15 -50.41 65.34
C LYS A 4 -11.11 -49.44 64.81
N ARG A 5 -10.53 -49.69 63.65
CA ARG A 5 -9.71 -48.69 62.90
C ARG A 5 -10.63 -47.82 62.07
N LEU A 6 -10.59 -46.50 62.39
CA LEU A 6 -11.25 -45.44 61.64
C LEU A 6 -10.32 -45.06 60.49
N ALA A 7 -10.78 -45.24 59.23
CA ALA A 7 -10.06 -44.77 58.04
C ALA A 7 -10.53 -43.36 57.70
N PHE A 8 -9.62 -42.37 57.78
CA PHE A 8 -9.85 -41.02 57.31
C PHE A 8 -9.61 -40.98 55.79
N VAL A 9 -10.69 -40.71 55.02
CA VAL A 9 -10.60 -40.45 53.56
C VAL A 9 -10.40 -38.93 53.41
N LEU A 10 -9.19 -38.55 52.97
CA LEU A 10 -8.89 -37.19 52.58
C LEU A 10 -9.38 -36.96 51.15
N LEU A 11 -10.44 -36.14 50.98
CA LEU A 11 -10.85 -35.65 49.67
C LEU A 11 -9.98 -34.50 49.28
N ILE A 12 -9.09 -34.69 48.32
CA ILE A 12 -8.35 -33.57 47.68
C ILE A 12 -9.21 -33.05 46.52
N LEU A 13 -9.84 -31.88 46.71
CA LEU A 13 -10.43 -31.09 45.64
C LEU A 13 -9.31 -30.42 44.86
N ALA A 14 -9.00 -30.97 43.68
CA ALA A 14 -8.19 -30.27 42.70
C ALA A 14 -9.02 -29.19 41.99
N ALA A 15 -8.84 -27.94 42.33
CA ALA A 15 -9.39 -26.81 41.59
C ALA A 15 -8.63 -26.68 40.26
N LEU A 16 -9.22 -27.12 39.14
CA LEU A 16 -8.74 -26.77 37.81
C LEU A 16 -9.09 -25.29 37.56
N SER A 17 -8.10 -24.42 37.73
CA SER A 17 -8.17 -23.04 37.22
C SER A 17 -7.97 -23.11 35.72
N SER A 18 -9.05 -23.06 34.93
CA SER A 18 -8.98 -22.83 33.50
C SER A 18 -8.50 -21.39 33.24
N LEU A 19 -7.22 -21.24 32.92
CA LEU A 19 -6.69 -20.02 32.30
C LEU A 19 -7.33 -19.89 30.92
N VAL A 20 -8.42 -19.15 30.83
CA VAL A 20 -8.92 -18.65 29.55
C VAL A 20 -7.96 -17.55 29.14
N GLY A 21 -6.91 -17.92 28.41
CA GLY A 21 -6.07 -16.96 27.72
C GLY A 21 -6.95 -16.25 26.68
N THR A 22 -7.23 -14.95 26.88
CA THR A 22 -7.75 -14.10 25.84
C THR A 22 -6.69 -14.02 24.77
N ALA A 23 -6.87 -14.81 23.68
CA ALA A 23 -6.09 -14.62 22.46
C ALA A 23 -6.43 -13.21 21.97
N VAL A 24 -5.47 -12.29 22.08
CA VAL A 24 -5.53 -11.02 21.36
C VAL A 24 -5.48 -11.42 19.89
N ALA A 25 -6.60 -11.28 19.20
CA ALA A 25 -6.64 -11.45 17.76
C ALA A 25 -5.63 -10.46 17.16
N GLN A 26 -4.52 -10.95 16.62
CA GLN A 26 -3.63 -10.12 15.82
C GLN A 26 -4.46 -9.68 14.61
N SER A 27 -4.57 -8.36 14.42
CA SER A 27 -5.15 -7.83 13.18
C SER A 27 -4.31 -8.35 12.02
N GLU A 28 -4.97 -8.88 11.00
CA GLU A 28 -4.29 -9.28 9.78
C GLU A 28 -3.58 -8.07 9.14
N PRO A 29 -2.43 -8.29 8.48
CA PRO A 29 -1.72 -7.18 7.85
C PRO A 29 -2.56 -6.56 6.73
N GLN A 30 -2.46 -5.24 6.62
CA GLN A 30 -3.08 -4.49 5.53
C GLN A 30 -2.52 -4.96 4.18
N GLN A 31 -3.39 -4.99 3.18
CA GLN A 31 -3.02 -5.25 1.80
C GLN A 31 -2.88 -3.93 1.05
N PHE A 32 -1.71 -3.69 0.46
CA PHE A 32 -1.44 -2.57 -0.42
C PHE A 32 -1.41 -3.06 -1.86
N VAL A 33 -1.99 -2.30 -2.77
CA VAL A 33 -1.99 -2.64 -4.19
C VAL A 33 -1.77 -1.37 -5.01
N VAL A 34 -0.82 -1.44 -5.94
CA VAL A 34 -0.68 -0.46 -7.03
C VAL A 34 -1.11 -1.15 -8.32
N VAL A 35 -2.03 -0.54 -9.06
CA VAL A 35 -2.48 -1.05 -10.37
C VAL A 35 -2.14 -0.03 -11.44
N TYR A 36 -1.32 -0.40 -12.42
CA TYR A 36 -1.07 0.46 -13.57
C TYR A 36 -2.07 0.15 -14.69
N VAL A 37 -2.58 1.24 -15.28
CA VAL A 37 -3.61 1.20 -16.32
C VAL A 37 -3.14 2.03 -17.50
N GLU A 38 -3.01 1.41 -18.65
CA GLU A 38 -2.72 2.10 -19.90
C GLU A 38 -3.93 1.99 -20.84
N PHE A 39 -4.48 3.14 -21.20
CA PHE A 39 -5.56 3.21 -22.19
C PHE A 39 -5.01 3.47 -23.58
N LYS A 40 -5.74 2.99 -24.61
CA LYS A 40 -5.55 3.54 -25.95
C LYS A 40 -5.74 5.06 -25.89
N PRO A 41 -4.86 5.87 -26.50
CA PRO A 41 -4.92 7.33 -26.34
C PRO A 41 -6.32 7.93 -26.64
N ALA A 42 -7.04 7.39 -27.61
CA ALA A 42 -8.39 7.83 -27.96
C ALA A 42 -9.44 7.51 -26.87
N ASN A 43 -9.14 6.56 -25.96
CA ASN A 43 -10.05 6.09 -24.93
C ASN A 43 -9.70 6.66 -23.53
N ALA A 44 -8.65 7.47 -23.40
CA ALA A 44 -8.14 7.93 -22.10
C ALA A 44 -9.24 8.57 -21.23
N ARG A 45 -10.08 9.44 -21.81
CA ARG A 45 -11.18 10.09 -21.10
C ARG A 45 -12.25 9.09 -20.67
N ALA A 46 -12.74 8.26 -21.61
CA ALA A 46 -13.76 7.26 -21.28
C ALA A 46 -13.24 6.23 -20.26
N GLY A 47 -11.95 5.87 -20.35
CA GLY A 47 -11.29 5.02 -19.37
C GLY A 47 -11.23 5.66 -17.98
N GLY A 48 -10.88 6.95 -17.92
CA GLY A 48 -10.91 7.72 -16.67
C GLY A 48 -12.28 7.76 -16.01
N ASP A 49 -13.35 7.96 -16.81
CA ASP A 49 -14.73 7.95 -16.32
C ASP A 49 -15.12 6.56 -15.73
N VAL A 50 -14.64 5.47 -16.32
CA VAL A 50 -14.86 4.10 -15.79
C VAL A 50 -14.03 3.86 -14.54
N LEU A 51 -12.77 4.36 -14.46
CA LEU A 51 -11.97 4.27 -13.25
C LEU A 51 -12.59 5.03 -12.08
N GLN A 52 -13.25 6.16 -12.31
CA GLN A 52 -14.00 6.88 -11.27
C GLN A 52 -15.20 6.06 -10.74
N GLN A 53 -15.86 5.26 -11.60
CA GLN A 53 -16.89 4.33 -11.14
C GLN A 53 -16.28 3.21 -10.27
N LEU A 54 -15.10 2.71 -10.66
CA LEU A 54 -14.37 1.72 -9.88
C LEU A 54 -13.93 2.28 -8.51
N GLU A 55 -13.48 3.55 -8.48
CA GLU A 55 -13.15 4.26 -7.24
C GLU A 55 -14.36 4.35 -6.30
N ALA A 56 -15.51 4.75 -6.83
CA ALA A 56 -16.74 4.83 -6.03
C ALA A 56 -17.15 3.45 -5.46
N CYS A 57 -17.08 2.41 -6.29
CA CYS A 57 -17.33 1.03 -5.86
C CYS A 57 -16.33 0.57 -4.79
N GLY A 58 -15.04 0.90 -4.95
CA GLY A 58 -13.99 0.58 -3.97
C GLY A 58 -14.20 1.32 -2.66
N GLU A 59 -14.52 2.62 -2.68
CA GLU A 59 -14.77 3.42 -1.48
C GLU A 59 -15.96 2.94 -0.66
N ASP A 60 -16.97 2.34 -1.31
CA ASP A 60 -18.14 1.78 -0.64
C ASP A 60 -17.94 0.32 -0.17
N SER A 61 -16.80 -0.29 -0.51
CA SER A 61 -16.50 -1.69 -0.20
C SER A 61 -16.05 -1.89 1.24
N ALA A 62 -16.44 -3.03 1.83
CA ALA A 62 -16.03 -3.38 3.18
C ALA A 62 -14.51 -3.55 3.28
N GLY A 63 -13.91 -2.95 4.32
CA GLY A 63 -12.50 -3.09 4.60
C GLY A 63 -11.56 -2.22 3.77
N VAL A 64 -12.09 -1.36 2.89
CA VAL A 64 -11.28 -0.33 2.23
C VAL A 64 -10.77 0.68 3.26
N ILE A 65 -9.51 1.05 3.15
CA ILE A 65 -8.88 2.11 3.95
C ILE A 65 -8.59 3.32 3.06
N ARG A 66 -8.15 3.05 1.83
CA ARG A 66 -7.86 4.07 0.84
C ARG A 66 -8.05 3.51 -0.56
N PHE A 67 -8.64 4.30 -1.46
CA PHE A 67 -8.75 4.00 -2.88
C PHE A 67 -8.59 5.30 -3.66
N ASP A 68 -7.53 5.40 -4.45
CA ASP A 68 -7.22 6.58 -5.25
C ASP A 68 -7.13 6.22 -6.72
N VAL A 69 -7.75 7.03 -7.57
CA VAL A 69 -7.53 7.05 -9.03
C VAL A 69 -6.62 8.22 -9.37
N LEU A 70 -5.52 7.90 -10.02
CA LEU A 70 -4.42 8.80 -10.31
C LEU A 70 -4.18 8.84 -11.82
N GLN A 71 -3.98 10.02 -12.39
CA GLN A 71 -3.58 10.21 -13.78
C GLN A 71 -2.14 10.71 -13.83
N GLN A 72 -1.31 10.05 -14.65
CA GLN A 72 0.09 10.43 -14.76
C GLN A 72 0.22 11.81 -15.40
N ILE A 73 1.03 12.67 -14.79
CA ILE A 73 1.32 14.01 -15.31
C ILE A 73 2.05 13.85 -16.64
N ASP A 74 1.67 14.66 -17.66
CA ASP A 74 2.21 14.65 -19.01
C ASP A 74 1.95 13.37 -19.85
N ARG A 75 1.24 12.38 -19.29
CA ARG A 75 0.86 11.15 -20.01
C ARG A 75 -0.63 10.81 -19.78
N PRO A 76 -1.56 11.52 -20.43
CA PRO A 76 -2.99 11.50 -20.08
C PRO A 76 -3.70 10.15 -20.29
N ASN A 77 -3.08 9.21 -20.99
CA ASN A 77 -3.59 7.84 -21.17
C ASN A 77 -3.01 6.83 -20.17
N PHE A 78 -2.13 7.28 -19.26
CA PHE A 78 -1.57 6.44 -18.19
C PHE A 78 -2.19 6.82 -16.86
N PHE A 79 -2.69 5.81 -16.16
CA PHE A 79 -3.30 5.93 -14.84
C PHE A 79 -2.66 4.96 -13.86
N ALA A 80 -2.85 5.21 -12.60
CA ALA A 80 -2.59 4.25 -11.55
C ALA A 80 -3.76 4.23 -10.55
N LEU A 81 -4.00 3.08 -9.92
CA LEU A 81 -4.81 2.97 -8.73
C LEU A 81 -3.87 2.73 -7.55
N PHE A 82 -4.11 3.42 -6.46
CA PHE A 82 -3.45 3.12 -5.19
C PHE A 82 -4.50 2.71 -4.18
N GLU A 83 -4.41 1.48 -3.72
CA GLU A 83 -5.41 0.85 -2.88
C GLU A 83 -4.79 0.36 -1.58
N VAL A 84 -5.48 0.58 -0.47
CA VAL A 84 -5.14 0.04 0.84
C VAL A 84 -6.38 -0.62 1.43
N TRP A 85 -6.25 -1.88 1.78
CA TRP A 85 -7.31 -2.72 2.32
C TRP A 85 -6.95 -3.22 3.72
N SER A 86 -7.95 -3.48 4.54
CA SER A 86 -7.75 -3.94 5.92
C SER A 86 -7.01 -5.29 5.99
N ASN A 87 -7.14 -6.13 4.95
CA ASN A 87 -6.41 -7.38 4.76
C ASN A 87 -6.56 -7.88 3.31
N ALA A 88 -5.87 -8.97 2.96
CA ALA A 88 -5.91 -9.57 1.64
C ALA A 88 -7.32 -10.09 1.27
N GLN A 89 -8.08 -10.64 2.23
CA GLN A 89 -9.42 -11.18 1.96
C GLN A 89 -10.40 -10.08 1.52
N THR A 90 -10.39 -8.92 2.17
CA THR A 90 -11.27 -7.80 1.78
C THR A 90 -10.96 -7.29 0.37
N PHE A 91 -9.68 -7.31 -0.02
CA PHE A 91 -9.27 -7.02 -1.40
C PHE A 91 -9.80 -8.08 -2.39
N GLU A 92 -9.65 -9.36 -2.06
CA GLU A 92 -10.17 -10.47 -2.90
C GLU A 92 -11.70 -10.40 -3.03
N ASP A 93 -12.42 -10.09 -1.95
CA ASP A 93 -13.87 -9.95 -1.95
C ASP A 93 -14.30 -8.79 -2.86
N PHE A 94 -13.62 -7.64 -2.80
CA PHE A 94 -13.83 -6.52 -3.73
C PHE A 94 -13.61 -6.94 -5.17
N GLN A 95 -12.47 -7.55 -5.48
CA GLN A 95 -12.13 -7.96 -6.84
C GLN A 95 -13.16 -8.94 -7.43
N ASN A 96 -13.66 -9.86 -6.61
CA ASN A 96 -14.60 -10.90 -7.03
C ASN A 96 -16.07 -10.48 -6.96
N SER A 97 -16.38 -9.26 -6.48
CA SER A 97 -17.74 -8.77 -6.42
C SER A 97 -18.33 -8.62 -7.83
N SER A 98 -19.64 -8.87 -7.96
CA SER A 98 -20.33 -8.74 -9.26
C SER A 98 -20.28 -7.32 -9.81
N GLU A 99 -20.24 -6.32 -8.93
CA GLU A 99 -20.18 -4.90 -9.30
C GLU A 99 -18.81 -4.56 -9.88
N THR A 100 -17.72 -4.91 -9.18
CA THR A 100 -16.35 -4.72 -9.68
C THR A 100 -16.14 -5.43 -11.02
N GLN A 101 -16.60 -6.68 -11.16
CA GLN A 101 -16.48 -7.45 -12.40
C GLN A 101 -17.26 -6.81 -13.57
N ALA A 102 -18.42 -6.21 -13.28
CA ALA A 102 -19.18 -5.48 -14.30
C ALA A 102 -18.43 -4.22 -14.78
N ILE A 103 -17.76 -3.49 -13.86
CA ILE A 103 -16.94 -2.31 -14.19
C ILE A 103 -15.69 -2.73 -14.98
N LEU A 104 -14.98 -3.78 -14.56
CA LEU A 104 -13.82 -4.31 -15.26
C LEU A 104 -14.16 -4.80 -16.68
N THR A 105 -15.37 -5.33 -16.88
CA THR A 105 -15.87 -5.70 -18.22
C THR A 105 -16.02 -4.48 -19.14
N GLN A 106 -16.41 -3.32 -18.59
CA GLN A 106 -16.47 -2.06 -19.34
C GLN A 106 -15.07 -1.49 -19.61
N LEU A 107 -14.14 -1.67 -18.67
CA LEU A 107 -12.77 -1.18 -18.76
C LEU A 107 -11.95 -1.89 -19.85
N THR A 108 -12.06 -3.22 -19.90
CA THR A 108 -11.22 -4.10 -20.73
C THR A 108 -11.09 -3.65 -22.20
N PRO A 109 -12.15 -3.29 -22.94
CA PRO A 109 -12.03 -2.90 -24.36
C PRO A 109 -11.34 -1.55 -24.57
N LEU A 110 -11.20 -0.73 -23.52
CA LEU A 110 -10.57 0.60 -23.56
C LEU A 110 -9.05 0.54 -23.39
N LEU A 111 -8.54 -0.56 -22.82
CA LEU A 111 -7.14 -0.74 -22.48
C LEU A 111 -6.25 -0.92 -23.72
N GLU A 112 -5.02 -0.39 -23.63
CA GLU A 112 -3.92 -0.68 -24.58
C GLU A 112 -3.18 -1.96 -24.16
N ALA A 113 -2.96 -2.15 -22.84
CA ALA A 113 -2.30 -3.31 -22.24
C ALA A 113 -3.16 -3.89 -21.11
N PRO A 114 -2.98 -5.16 -20.72
CA PRO A 114 -3.60 -5.71 -19.52
C PRO A 114 -3.24 -4.88 -18.27
N LEU A 115 -4.13 -4.88 -17.26
CA LEU A 115 -3.85 -4.27 -15.98
C LEU A 115 -2.59 -4.88 -15.36
N ASP A 116 -1.64 -4.02 -14.93
CA ASP A 116 -0.44 -4.44 -14.21
C ASP A 116 -0.68 -4.22 -12.70
N GLN A 117 -1.07 -5.29 -12.03
CA GLN A 117 -1.43 -5.27 -10.62
C GLN A 117 -0.24 -5.71 -9.76
N ARG A 118 0.17 -4.87 -8.84
CA ARG A 118 1.34 -5.07 -7.99
C ARG A 118 0.97 -5.02 -6.50
N PRO A 119 0.59 -6.16 -5.92
CA PRO A 119 0.37 -6.25 -4.49
C PRO A 119 1.68 -6.09 -3.72
N GLY A 120 1.59 -5.49 -2.54
CA GLY A 120 2.75 -5.23 -1.70
C GLY A 120 2.43 -5.21 -0.22
N ASN A 121 3.48 -5.22 0.60
CA ASN A 121 3.40 -5.10 2.05
C ASN A 121 4.11 -3.83 2.50
N LEU A 122 3.54 -3.12 3.46
CA LEU A 122 4.20 -1.98 4.08
C LEU A 122 5.42 -2.45 4.89
N LEU A 123 6.58 -1.91 4.56
CA LEU A 123 7.81 -2.16 5.32
C LEU A 123 8.06 -1.07 6.37
N THR A 124 7.87 0.20 5.98
CA THR A 124 8.02 1.35 6.88
C THR A 124 7.29 2.55 6.30
N GLY A 125 7.08 3.57 7.14
CA GLY A 125 6.45 4.82 6.75
C GLY A 125 5.00 4.92 7.19
N ALA A 126 4.30 5.92 6.64
CA ALA A 126 2.91 6.21 6.96
C ALA A 126 2.10 6.50 5.69
N VAL A 127 0.92 5.91 5.62
CA VAL A 127 -0.09 6.21 4.62
C VAL A 127 -1.28 6.86 5.32
N ASN A 128 -1.45 8.16 5.09
CA ASN A 128 -2.58 8.88 5.66
C ASN A 128 -3.88 8.50 4.91
N PRO A 129 -5.02 8.44 5.60
CA PRO A 129 -6.32 8.34 4.94
C PRO A 129 -6.48 9.52 3.97
N ARG A 130 -7.13 9.26 2.82
CA ARG A 130 -7.37 10.29 1.82
C ARG A 130 -8.09 11.50 2.43
N SER A 131 -7.54 12.71 2.25
CA SER A 131 -8.24 13.94 2.57
C SER A 131 -9.13 14.35 1.40
N ARG A 132 -10.46 14.37 1.59
CA ARG A 132 -11.42 14.76 0.54
C ARG A 132 -11.33 16.23 0.11
N HIS A 133 -10.58 17.08 0.82
CA HIS A 133 -10.63 18.54 0.65
C HIS A 133 -9.38 19.22 0.09
N ALA A 134 -8.26 18.51 -0.08
CA ALA A 134 -6.97 19.13 -0.37
C ALA A 134 -6.35 18.75 -1.73
N GLN A 135 -7.09 18.18 -2.67
CA GLN A 135 -6.50 17.36 -3.74
C GLN A 135 -6.06 18.10 -5.01
N ALA A 136 -6.57 19.29 -5.29
CA ALA A 136 -6.35 19.92 -6.60
C ALA A 136 -4.88 20.33 -6.89
N ARG A 137 -4.04 20.45 -5.86
CA ARG A 137 -2.61 20.78 -6.00
C ARG A 137 -1.66 19.66 -5.57
N GLN A 138 -2.19 18.61 -4.94
CA GLN A 138 -1.36 17.50 -4.45
C GLN A 138 -0.66 16.78 -5.59
N ILE A 139 0.60 16.46 -5.36
CA ILE A 139 1.39 15.56 -6.21
C ILE A 139 1.46 14.19 -5.53
N PHE A 140 1.09 13.17 -6.28
CA PHE A 140 1.28 11.78 -5.87
C PHE A 140 2.45 11.19 -6.67
N VAL A 141 3.39 10.56 -5.99
CA VAL A 141 4.56 9.95 -6.63
C VAL A 141 4.62 8.47 -6.31
N ILE A 142 4.90 7.67 -7.32
CA ILE A 142 5.22 6.25 -7.15
C ILE A 142 6.59 6.03 -7.78
N THR A 143 7.56 5.69 -6.94
CA THR A 143 8.92 5.42 -7.37
C THR A 143 9.24 3.93 -7.23
N HIS A 144 9.56 3.27 -8.35
CA HIS A 144 10.09 1.90 -8.31
C HIS A 144 11.58 1.93 -8.01
N VAL A 145 11.97 1.10 -7.05
CA VAL A 145 13.36 0.91 -6.64
C VAL A 145 13.68 -0.57 -6.78
N ASP A 146 14.28 -0.93 -7.91
CA ASP A 146 14.69 -2.29 -8.19
C ASP A 146 16.13 -2.49 -7.71
N VAL A 147 16.31 -3.23 -6.63
CA VAL A 147 17.60 -3.54 -6.05
C VAL A 147 18.11 -4.85 -6.62
N ASP A 148 19.40 -4.94 -6.96
CA ASP A 148 20.00 -6.23 -7.26
C ASP A 148 19.83 -7.16 -6.05
N PRO A 149 19.30 -8.39 -6.22
CA PRO A 149 18.91 -9.27 -5.11
C PRO A 149 20.00 -9.49 -4.05
N GLN A 150 21.27 -9.51 -4.46
CA GLN A 150 22.40 -9.70 -3.54
C GLN A 150 22.62 -8.51 -2.60
N PHE A 151 22.12 -7.32 -2.96
CA PHE A 151 22.31 -6.07 -2.20
C PHE A 151 21.08 -5.64 -1.39
N VAL A 152 20.02 -6.43 -1.37
CA VAL A 152 18.83 -6.11 -0.56
C VAL A 152 19.17 -5.87 0.92
N PRO A 153 20.04 -6.66 1.58
CA PRO A 153 20.39 -6.41 2.99
C PRO A 153 21.11 -5.07 3.23
N GLN A 154 21.81 -4.53 2.22
CA GLN A 154 22.50 -3.23 2.30
C GLN A 154 21.56 -2.07 1.93
N ALA A 155 20.72 -2.24 0.92
CA ALA A 155 19.82 -1.20 0.42
C ALA A 155 18.62 -0.95 1.35
N GLN A 156 18.04 -1.98 1.95
CA GLN A 156 16.84 -1.84 2.78
C GLN A 156 17.02 -0.90 3.98
N PRO A 157 18.13 -0.92 4.76
CA PRO A 157 18.35 0.07 5.80
C PRO A 157 18.42 1.51 5.28
N LEU A 158 19.00 1.73 4.09
CA LEU A 158 19.04 3.06 3.46
C LEU A 158 17.64 3.54 3.06
N LEU A 159 16.83 2.65 2.47
CA LEU A 159 15.43 2.93 2.17
C LEU A 159 14.63 3.28 3.41
N ASN A 160 14.81 2.54 4.51
CA ASN A 160 14.11 2.81 5.77
C ASN A 160 14.50 4.17 6.36
N THR A 161 15.79 4.52 6.33
CA THR A 161 16.28 5.82 6.80
C THR A 161 15.72 6.95 5.93
N PHE A 162 15.74 6.78 4.61
CA PHE A 162 15.18 7.76 3.67
C PHE A 162 13.71 8.05 3.95
N VAL A 163 12.89 7.01 4.17
CA VAL A 163 11.48 7.19 4.54
C VAL A 163 11.32 7.98 5.85
N ALA A 164 12.14 7.65 6.85
CA ALA A 164 12.07 8.31 8.16
C ALA A 164 12.45 9.80 8.07
N ASP A 165 13.47 10.12 7.27
CA ASP A 165 13.90 11.51 7.06
C ASP A 165 12.86 12.29 6.26
N SER A 166 12.35 11.71 5.17
CA SER A 166 11.35 12.34 4.27
C SER A 166 10.01 12.64 4.95
N LEU A 167 9.61 11.85 5.94
CA LEU A 167 8.40 12.12 6.73
C LEU A 167 8.48 13.43 7.55
N ASN A 168 9.68 13.99 7.72
CA ASN A 168 9.89 15.27 8.41
C ASN A 168 9.93 16.47 7.44
N ASP A 169 9.92 16.25 6.13
CA ASP A 169 9.91 17.33 5.17
C ASP A 169 8.60 18.11 5.19
N PRO A 170 8.65 19.43 5.10
CA PRO A 170 7.44 20.25 5.01
C PRO A 170 6.59 19.84 3.80
N GLY A 171 5.28 19.76 4.00
CA GLY A 171 4.33 19.44 2.93
C GLY A 171 4.23 17.96 2.54
N VAL A 172 5.05 17.07 3.12
CA VAL A 172 4.91 15.62 2.96
C VAL A 172 3.69 15.13 3.72
N GLN A 173 2.78 14.45 3.02
CA GLN A 173 1.53 13.93 3.61
C GLN A 173 1.53 12.40 3.74
N THR A 174 2.16 11.72 2.79
CA THR A 174 2.38 10.27 2.80
C THR A 174 3.80 10.02 2.38
N PHE A 175 4.50 9.16 3.08
CA PHE A 175 5.76 8.60 2.63
C PHE A 175 5.86 7.18 3.15
N ALA A 176 5.82 6.21 2.26
CA ALA A 176 5.76 4.79 2.62
C ALA A 176 6.62 3.95 1.68
N LEU A 177 7.32 2.98 2.24
CA LEU A 177 8.05 1.95 1.52
C LEU A 177 7.24 0.66 1.52
N LEU A 178 6.93 0.17 0.33
CA LEU A 178 6.30 -1.11 0.11
C LEU A 178 7.33 -2.10 -0.47
N SER A 179 7.27 -3.36 -0.05
CA SER A 179 7.88 -4.47 -0.79
C SER A 179 6.86 -5.05 -1.74
N GLN A 180 7.24 -5.30 -2.98
CA GLN A 180 6.36 -5.94 -3.95
C GLN A 180 6.33 -7.47 -3.69
N THR A 181 5.12 -8.04 -3.71
CA THR A 181 4.93 -9.50 -3.62
C THR A 181 4.71 -10.07 -5.03
N PRO A 182 5.40 -11.12 -5.47
CA PRO A 182 6.37 -11.98 -4.76
C PRO A 182 7.85 -11.56 -4.90
N THR A 183 8.17 -10.42 -5.49
CA THR A 183 9.52 -10.02 -5.90
C THR A 183 10.17 -9.15 -4.81
N LEU A 184 10.79 -9.77 -3.81
CA LEU A 184 11.27 -9.13 -2.58
C LEU A 184 12.42 -8.12 -2.76
N ASN A 185 13.01 -8.02 -3.93
CA ASN A 185 14.02 -7.02 -4.27
C ASN A 185 13.45 -5.82 -5.05
N HIS A 186 12.15 -5.83 -5.32
CA HIS A 186 11.42 -4.72 -5.93
C HIS A 186 10.67 -3.97 -4.84
N PHE A 187 11.02 -2.72 -4.67
CA PHE A 187 10.39 -1.82 -3.71
C PHE A 187 9.59 -0.75 -4.44
N GLN A 188 8.61 -0.19 -3.75
CA GLN A 188 7.87 0.98 -4.20
C GLN A 188 7.87 2.02 -3.08
N LEU A 189 8.32 3.22 -3.37
CA LEU A 189 8.05 4.38 -2.55
C LEU A 189 6.72 4.97 -3.02
N VAL A 190 5.82 5.20 -2.09
CA VAL A 190 4.54 5.86 -2.32
C VAL A 190 4.53 7.14 -1.53
N GLU A 191 4.42 8.25 -2.23
CA GLU A 191 4.64 9.58 -1.69
C GLU A 191 3.48 10.50 -2.07
N THR A 192 3.06 11.38 -1.15
CA THR A 192 2.08 12.42 -1.44
C THR A 192 2.58 13.73 -0.86
N PHE A 193 2.63 14.74 -1.69
CA PHE A 193 3.03 16.10 -1.34
C PHE A 193 1.82 17.03 -1.42
N GLU A 194 1.77 18.06 -0.58
CA GLU A 194 0.64 18.99 -0.56
C GLU A 194 0.55 19.83 -1.83
N ASP A 195 1.68 20.05 -2.51
CA ASP A 195 1.76 20.75 -3.79
C ASP A 195 3.12 20.49 -4.50
N PRO A 196 3.30 21.02 -5.73
CA PRO A 196 4.55 20.88 -6.49
C PRO A 196 5.77 21.48 -5.79
N GLU A 197 5.61 22.57 -5.01
CA GLU A 197 6.74 23.20 -4.31
C GLU A 197 7.29 22.29 -3.23
N ALA A 198 6.42 21.63 -2.46
CA ALA A 198 6.82 20.64 -1.45
C ALA A 198 7.54 19.43 -2.08
N PHE A 199 7.12 19.00 -3.28
CA PHE A 199 7.81 17.97 -4.03
C PHE A 199 9.21 18.44 -4.49
N ASP A 200 9.31 19.65 -5.06
CA ASP A 200 10.59 20.19 -5.53
C ASP A 200 11.59 20.37 -4.37
N ASP A 201 11.11 20.83 -3.21
CA ASP A 201 11.91 20.99 -1.99
C ASP A 201 12.42 19.62 -1.51
N HIS A 202 11.54 18.59 -1.48
CA HIS A 202 11.94 17.22 -1.13
C HIS A 202 13.00 16.65 -2.08
N VAL A 203 12.82 16.79 -3.40
CA VAL A 203 13.76 16.27 -4.40
C VAL A 203 15.14 16.92 -4.26
N SER A 204 15.18 18.20 -3.89
CA SER A 204 16.43 18.96 -3.69
C SER A 204 17.03 18.85 -2.28
N ALA A 205 16.31 18.26 -1.32
CA ALA A 205 16.77 18.09 0.05
C ALA A 205 18.06 17.24 0.12
N GLN A 206 18.96 17.58 1.06
CA GLN A 206 20.24 16.91 1.16
C GLN A 206 20.10 15.41 1.42
N HIS A 207 19.16 14.98 2.26
CA HIS A 207 18.94 13.56 2.56
C HIS A 207 18.48 12.78 1.31
N THR A 208 17.70 13.40 0.40
CA THR A 208 17.28 12.80 -0.88
C THR A 208 18.47 12.61 -1.81
N VAL A 209 19.35 13.62 -1.92
CA VAL A 209 20.59 13.53 -2.72
C VAL A 209 21.53 12.47 -2.16
N ASP A 210 21.70 12.44 -0.84
CA ASP A 210 22.55 11.46 -0.15
C ASP A 210 22.01 10.03 -0.32
N PHE A 211 20.70 9.84 -0.17
CA PHE A 211 20.04 8.56 -0.39
C PHE A 211 20.26 8.04 -1.82
N ARG A 212 19.99 8.87 -2.84
CA ARG A 212 20.17 8.50 -4.25
C ARG A 212 21.64 8.13 -4.55
N THR A 213 22.59 8.85 -3.94
CA THR A 213 24.02 8.57 -4.08
C THR A 213 24.42 7.25 -3.41
N ALA A 214 23.94 7.03 -2.18
CA ALA A 214 24.28 5.84 -1.39
C ALA A 214 23.67 4.55 -1.96
N THR A 215 22.48 4.62 -2.57
CA THR A 215 21.79 3.45 -3.12
C THR A 215 22.19 3.13 -4.56
N ALA A 216 22.70 4.08 -5.32
CA ALA A 216 23.07 3.90 -6.73
C ALA A 216 23.90 2.62 -7.02
N PRO A 217 24.88 2.22 -6.18
CA PRO A 217 25.68 1.00 -6.42
C PRO A 217 24.90 -0.30 -6.24
N PHE A 218 23.69 -0.26 -5.64
CA PHE A 218 22.89 -1.42 -5.29
C PHE A 218 21.71 -1.65 -6.25
N LEU A 219 21.46 -0.71 -7.16
CA LEU A 219 20.32 -0.77 -8.06
C LEU A 219 20.55 -1.77 -9.20
N GLY A 220 19.53 -2.60 -9.46
CA GLY A 220 19.45 -3.45 -10.64
C GLY A 220 18.92 -2.71 -11.89
N ALA A 221 18.18 -1.61 -11.67
CA ALA A 221 17.67 -0.71 -12.70
C ALA A 221 17.65 0.73 -12.19
N PRO A 222 17.66 1.75 -13.09
CA PRO A 222 17.43 3.14 -12.68
C PRO A 222 16.09 3.31 -11.95
N TYR A 223 15.99 4.31 -11.08
CA TYR A 223 14.70 4.69 -10.49
C TYR A 223 13.68 4.98 -11.59
N ASP A 224 12.49 4.40 -11.44
CA ASP A 224 11.33 4.72 -12.26
C ASP A 224 10.35 5.54 -11.40
N GLU A 225 10.56 6.85 -11.40
CA GLU A 225 9.76 7.83 -10.65
C GLU A 225 8.66 8.37 -11.55
N ARG A 226 7.42 8.19 -11.11
CA ARG A 226 6.24 8.59 -11.87
C ARG A 226 5.37 9.53 -11.04
N LEU A 227 5.07 10.71 -11.60
CA LEU A 227 4.28 11.74 -10.97
C LEU A 227 2.84 11.67 -11.46
N TYR A 228 1.91 11.81 -10.52
CA TYR A 228 0.49 11.73 -10.77
C TYR A 228 -0.26 12.89 -10.12
N GLN A 229 -1.40 13.20 -10.69
CA GLN A 229 -2.44 14.02 -10.09
C GLN A 229 -3.67 13.15 -9.78
N PHE A 230 -4.42 13.52 -8.75
CA PHE A 230 -5.69 12.85 -8.49
C PHE A 230 -6.70 13.17 -9.60
N VAL A 231 -7.43 12.17 -10.03
CA VAL A 231 -8.56 12.39 -10.94
C VAL A 231 -9.69 13.02 -10.12
N SER A 232 -10.03 14.28 -10.45
CA SER A 232 -11.13 14.99 -9.79
C SER A 232 -12.48 14.45 -10.28
N ARG A 233 -13.38 14.26 -9.34
CA ARG A 233 -14.82 14.01 -9.63
C ARG A 233 -15.52 15.29 -10.05
#